data_d143ea409f57ddbb1f46ee5e79020f79
#
_entry.id   d143ea409f57ddbb1f46ee5e79020f79
#
_cell.length_a   1.000
_cell.length_b   1.000
_cell.length_c   1.000
_cell.angle_alpha   90.00
_cell.angle_beta   90.00
_cell.angle_gamma   90.00
#
_symmetry.space_group_name_H-M   'P 1'
#
loop_
_entity.id
_entity.type
_entity.pdbx_description
1 polymer ?
#
loop_
_entity_poly.entity_id
_entity_poly.type
_entity_poly.pdbx_seq_one_letter_code
_entity_poly.pdbx_strand_id
1 'polypeptide(L)'
;MPLSQDTMVKIIRRHAHDVRNHCSGIDLDATLLTELSDDPEFRAMAHRLKNQVARIELDVKLLLLKMEEPRAVTLTVGDLLQLWRMKITPLSAGIGSLVWPEGGGETPITLDTKLTLQALCDLTLRTWDRHPGSSLEVTTRIAPEVVMLDLIHPPQALQPRTDLVEETAALLAESGLQLHSALDPSGERWVITLSIPLSTTELTEETRA
;
A
#
# COMPACT_ATOMS: atom_id res chain seq x y z
N MET A 1 -30.11 -21.98 8.46
CA MET A 1 -29.38 -21.31 9.55
C MET A 1 -28.29 -20.48 8.92
N PRO A 2 -28.16 -19.19 9.20
CA PRO A 2 -27.02 -18.41 8.75
C PRO A 2 -25.74 -18.93 9.42
N LEU A 3 -24.64 -18.96 8.66
CA LEU A 3 -23.32 -19.30 9.19
C LEU A 3 -22.90 -18.25 10.23
N SER A 4 -22.27 -18.69 11.32
CA SER A 4 -21.69 -17.72 12.26
C SER A 4 -20.54 -16.96 11.61
N GLN A 5 -20.31 -15.72 12.03
CA GLN A 5 -19.22 -14.88 11.52
C GLN A 5 -17.87 -15.60 11.64
N ASP A 6 -17.60 -16.27 12.75
CA ASP A 6 -16.40 -17.08 12.98
C ASP A 6 -16.23 -18.22 11.95
N THR A 7 -17.33 -18.88 11.60
CA THR A 7 -17.30 -19.96 10.61
C THR A 7 -16.99 -19.39 9.22
N MET A 8 -17.58 -18.24 8.88
CA MET A 8 -17.34 -17.57 7.61
C MET A 8 -15.89 -17.13 7.49
N VAL A 9 -15.31 -16.53 8.55
CA VAL A 9 -13.89 -16.13 8.59
C VAL A 9 -12.98 -17.34 8.38
N LYS A 10 -13.23 -18.46 9.03
CA LYS A 10 -12.44 -19.69 8.86
C LYS A 10 -12.51 -20.24 7.43
N ILE A 11 -13.70 -20.23 6.82
CA ILE A 11 -13.89 -20.67 5.43
C ILE A 11 -13.09 -19.78 4.47
N ILE A 12 -13.19 -18.44 4.62
CA ILE A 12 -12.50 -17.49 3.76
C ILE A 12 -10.98 -17.62 3.92
N ARG A 13 -10.47 -17.75 5.16
CA ARG A 13 -9.03 -17.99 5.39
C ARG A 13 -8.51 -19.26 4.72
N ARG A 14 -9.29 -20.33 4.74
CA ARG A 14 -8.96 -21.57 4.05
C ARG A 14 -8.89 -21.36 2.53
N HIS A 15 -9.93 -20.76 1.94
CA HIS A 15 -9.94 -20.47 0.50
C HIS A 15 -8.81 -19.51 0.09
N ALA A 16 -8.52 -18.51 0.91
CA ALA A 16 -7.39 -17.61 0.68
C ALA A 16 -6.04 -18.34 0.65
N HIS A 17 -5.87 -19.35 1.52
CA HIS A 17 -4.69 -20.21 1.51
C HIS A 17 -4.63 -21.06 0.22
N ASP A 18 -5.76 -21.64 -0.20
CA ASP A 18 -5.81 -22.46 -1.41
C ASP A 18 -5.54 -21.62 -2.67
N VAL A 19 -6.13 -20.40 -2.76
CA VAL A 19 -5.83 -19.45 -3.85
C VAL A 19 -4.34 -19.10 -3.89
N ARG A 20 -3.72 -18.84 -2.73
CA ARG A 20 -2.29 -18.52 -2.66
C ARG A 20 -1.42 -19.67 -3.14
N ASN A 21 -1.78 -20.92 -2.82
CA ASN A 21 -1.07 -22.10 -3.33
C ASN A 21 -1.19 -22.22 -4.85
N HIS A 22 -2.36 -21.95 -5.42
CA HIS A 22 -2.53 -21.93 -6.88
C HIS A 22 -1.72 -20.80 -7.54
N CYS A 23 -1.70 -19.61 -6.95
CA CYS A 23 -0.88 -18.49 -7.40
C CYS A 23 0.61 -18.86 -7.43
N SER A 24 1.11 -19.49 -6.37
CA SER A 24 2.51 -19.94 -6.31
C SER A 24 2.84 -20.97 -7.39
N GLY A 25 1.90 -21.87 -7.72
CA GLY A 25 2.05 -22.79 -8.84
C GLY A 25 2.16 -22.08 -10.19
N ILE A 26 1.26 -21.14 -10.45
CA ILE A 26 1.26 -20.36 -11.71
C ILE A 26 2.53 -19.49 -11.81
N ASP A 27 3.03 -18.91 -10.71
CA ASP A 27 4.26 -18.13 -10.71
C ASP A 27 5.48 -18.99 -11.04
N LEU A 28 5.53 -20.22 -10.49
CA LEU A 28 6.56 -21.20 -10.81
C LEU A 28 6.51 -21.59 -12.30
N ASP A 29 5.33 -21.91 -12.84
CA ASP A 29 5.16 -22.27 -14.25
C ASP A 29 5.57 -21.11 -15.17
N ALA A 30 5.19 -19.86 -14.82
CA ALA A 30 5.60 -18.67 -15.56
C ALA A 30 7.13 -18.44 -15.50
N THR A 31 7.77 -18.80 -14.37
CA THR A 31 9.23 -18.74 -14.23
C THR A 31 9.90 -19.77 -15.15
N LEU A 32 9.44 -21.01 -15.12
CA LEU A 32 9.93 -22.07 -15.99
C LEU A 32 9.78 -21.73 -17.48
N LEU A 33 8.64 -21.13 -17.88
CA LEU A 33 8.44 -20.68 -19.25
C LEU A 33 9.46 -19.62 -19.67
N THR A 34 9.86 -18.71 -18.76
CA THR A 34 10.88 -17.70 -19.05
C THR A 34 12.28 -18.29 -19.16
N GLU A 35 12.56 -19.38 -18.46
CA GLU A 35 13.87 -20.07 -18.50
C GLU A 35 13.99 -21.02 -19.71
N LEU A 36 12.89 -21.61 -20.13
CA LEU A 36 12.89 -22.61 -21.20
C LEU A 36 12.71 -22.03 -22.60
N SER A 37 12.30 -20.78 -22.74
CA SER A 37 12.06 -20.13 -24.02
C SER A 37 12.76 -18.79 -24.17
N ASP A 38 13.52 -18.64 -25.26
CA ASP A 38 14.12 -17.37 -25.68
C ASP A 38 13.16 -16.49 -26.50
N ASP A 39 11.97 -16.99 -26.80
CA ASP A 39 10.96 -16.27 -27.57
C ASP A 39 10.44 -15.05 -26.77
N PRO A 40 10.56 -13.83 -27.31
CA PRO A 40 10.11 -12.62 -26.63
C PRO A 40 8.60 -12.58 -26.36
N GLU A 41 7.77 -13.25 -27.18
CA GLU A 41 6.33 -13.33 -26.96
C GLU A 41 6.01 -14.19 -25.73
N PHE A 42 6.68 -15.33 -25.58
CA PHE A 42 6.54 -16.19 -24.41
C PHE A 42 7.01 -15.50 -23.15
N ARG A 43 8.14 -14.79 -23.18
CA ARG A 43 8.62 -14.00 -22.04
C ARG A 43 7.64 -12.89 -21.63
N ALA A 44 7.06 -12.19 -22.62
CA ALA A 44 6.05 -11.17 -22.35
C ALA A 44 4.76 -11.78 -21.76
N MET A 45 4.38 -12.97 -22.20
CA MET A 45 3.23 -13.71 -21.65
C MET A 45 3.49 -14.14 -20.21
N ALA A 46 4.65 -14.72 -19.92
CA ALA A 46 5.05 -15.13 -18.58
C ALA A 46 5.10 -13.93 -17.63
N HIS A 47 5.60 -12.78 -18.06
CA HIS A 47 5.60 -11.56 -17.26
C HIS A 47 4.19 -11.05 -16.96
N ARG A 48 3.28 -11.10 -17.94
CA ARG A 48 1.86 -10.77 -17.70
C ARG A 48 1.21 -11.71 -16.70
N LEU A 49 1.49 -13.03 -16.76
CA LEU A 49 0.98 -14.02 -15.82
C LEU A 49 1.47 -13.71 -14.39
N LYS A 50 2.77 -13.45 -14.22
CA LYS A 50 3.34 -13.07 -12.91
C LYS A 50 2.66 -11.83 -12.33
N ASN A 51 2.43 -10.81 -13.14
CA ASN A 51 1.74 -9.59 -12.71
C ASN A 51 0.29 -9.86 -12.30
N GLN A 52 -0.42 -10.75 -13.01
CA GLN A 52 -1.78 -11.15 -12.65
C GLN A 52 -1.79 -11.93 -11.34
N VAL A 53 -0.86 -12.85 -11.14
CA VAL A 53 -0.71 -13.63 -9.90
C VAL A 53 -0.45 -12.69 -8.72
N ALA A 54 0.52 -11.79 -8.82
CA ALA A 54 0.80 -10.81 -7.79
C ALA A 54 -0.44 -9.97 -7.42
N ARG A 55 -1.27 -9.63 -8.43
CA ARG A 55 -2.52 -8.90 -8.22
C ARG A 55 -3.55 -9.73 -7.45
N ILE A 56 -3.74 -11.00 -7.81
CA ILE A 56 -4.68 -11.90 -7.10
C ILE A 56 -4.23 -12.10 -5.65
N GLU A 57 -2.94 -12.34 -5.42
CA GLU A 57 -2.40 -12.50 -4.06
C GLU A 57 -2.66 -11.28 -3.18
N LEU A 58 -2.57 -10.09 -3.78
CA LEU A 58 -2.84 -8.85 -3.13
C LEU A 58 -4.32 -8.69 -2.77
N ASP A 59 -5.23 -8.93 -3.73
CA ASP A 59 -6.67 -8.84 -3.52
C ASP A 59 -7.09 -9.80 -2.38
N VAL A 60 -6.50 -10.99 -2.33
CA VAL A 60 -6.71 -11.96 -1.24
C VAL A 60 -6.18 -11.42 0.10
N LYS A 61 -5.01 -10.78 0.12
CA LYS A 61 -4.47 -10.15 1.33
C LYS A 61 -5.38 -9.03 1.85
N LEU A 62 -5.86 -8.17 0.96
CA LEU A 62 -6.77 -7.07 1.32
C LEU A 62 -8.10 -7.60 1.86
N LEU A 63 -8.65 -8.66 1.24
CA LEU A 63 -9.86 -9.31 1.75
C LEU A 63 -9.67 -9.84 3.18
N LEU A 64 -8.55 -10.51 3.45
CA LEU A 64 -8.25 -11.02 4.79
C LEU A 64 -8.06 -9.90 5.82
N LEU A 65 -7.43 -8.78 5.41
CA LEU A 65 -7.25 -7.61 6.27
C LEU A 65 -8.59 -6.96 6.66
N LYS A 66 -9.53 -6.84 5.72
CA LYS A 66 -10.88 -6.33 5.98
C LYS A 66 -11.68 -7.21 6.97
N MET A 67 -11.30 -8.46 7.14
CA MET A 67 -11.95 -9.38 8.07
C MET A 67 -11.31 -9.42 9.46
N GLU A 68 -10.14 -8.82 9.62
CA GLU A 68 -9.49 -8.65 10.93
C GLU A 68 -10.05 -7.39 11.61
N GLU A 69 -10.26 -7.45 12.91
CA GLU A 69 -10.63 -6.25 13.66
C GLU A 69 -9.51 -5.21 13.55
N PRO A 70 -9.83 -3.95 13.22
CA PRO A 70 -8.84 -2.88 13.16
C PRO A 70 -8.11 -2.76 14.49
N ARG A 71 -6.78 -2.81 14.46
CA ARG A 71 -5.95 -2.62 15.65
C ARG A 71 -5.17 -1.32 15.50
N ALA A 72 -5.75 -0.25 16.05
CA ALA A 72 -5.06 1.02 16.11
C ALA A 72 -3.85 0.91 17.07
N VAL A 73 -2.69 1.30 16.57
CA VAL A 73 -1.44 1.36 17.32
C VAL A 73 -0.88 2.76 17.21
N THR A 74 -0.38 3.29 18.34
CA THR A 74 0.32 4.57 18.33
C THR A 74 1.79 4.33 18.01
N LEU A 75 2.31 5.06 17.02
CA LEU A 75 3.70 5.05 16.60
C LEU A 75 4.07 6.45 16.11
N THR A 76 5.34 6.71 15.86
CA THR A 76 5.76 7.99 15.27
C THR A 76 5.64 7.96 13.73
N VAL A 77 5.56 9.14 13.13
CA VAL A 77 5.64 9.28 11.65
C VAL A 77 6.94 8.67 11.13
N GLY A 78 8.05 8.85 11.85
CA GLY A 78 9.34 8.26 11.53
C GLY A 78 9.30 6.73 11.51
N ASP A 79 8.66 6.11 12.53
CA ASP A 79 8.48 4.66 12.59
C ASP A 79 7.65 4.13 11.41
N LEU A 80 6.55 4.82 11.07
CA LEU A 80 5.72 4.46 9.92
C LEU A 80 6.52 4.48 8.61
N LEU A 81 7.29 5.54 8.37
CA LEU A 81 8.14 5.66 7.19
C LEU A 81 9.22 4.58 7.15
N GLN A 82 9.85 4.28 8.28
CA GLN A 82 10.85 3.22 8.36
C GLN A 82 10.24 1.85 8.07
N LEU A 83 9.08 1.53 8.64
CA LEU A 83 8.36 0.28 8.38
C LEU A 83 7.92 0.17 6.92
N TRP A 84 7.44 1.26 6.34
CA TRP A 84 7.08 1.29 4.92
C TRP A 84 8.31 1.07 4.04
N ARG A 85 9.43 1.78 4.31
CA ARG A 85 10.70 1.61 3.60
C ARG A 85 11.20 0.17 3.68
N MET A 86 11.19 -0.44 4.87
CA MET A 86 11.62 -1.83 5.05
C MET A 86 10.77 -2.82 4.25
N LYS A 87 9.47 -2.59 4.16
CA LYS A 87 8.56 -3.47 3.40
C LYS A 87 8.66 -3.28 1.90
N ILE A 88 8.80 -2.05 1.41
CA ILE A 88 8.78 -1.77 -0.02
C ILE A 88 10.12 -2.05 -0.72
N THR A 89 11.25 -1.86 -0.02
CA THR A 89 12.59 -1.99 -0.61
C THR A 89 12.81 -3.34 -1.30
N PRO A 90 12.52 -4.51 -0.69
CA PRO A 90 12.70 -5.78 -1.37
C PRO A 90 11.74 -5.99 -2.55
N LEU A 91 10.56 -5.34 -2.53
CA LEU A 91 9.53 -5.47 -3.56
C LEU A 91 9.78 -4.54 -4.76
N SER A 92 10.55 -3.48 -4.57
CA SER A 92 10.86 -2.47 -5.58
C SER A 92 12.16 -2.74 -6.33
N ALA A 93 12.85 -3.83 -6.03
CA ALA A 93 14.10 -4.20 -6.67
C ALA A 93 13.93 -4.32 -8.20
N GLY A 94 14.68 -3.50 -8.95
CA GLY A 94 14.62 -3.48 -10.41
C GLY A 94 13.51 -2.60 -11.03
N ILE A 95 12.64 -1.98 -10.25
CA ILE A 95 11.60 -1.07 -10.77
C ILE A 95 12.19 0.34 -10.93
N GLY A 96 12.87 0.87 -9.92
CA GLY A 96 13.43 2.21 -9.91
C GLY A 96 13.97 2.60 -8.53
N SER A 97 13.97 3.89 -8.20
CA SER A 97 14.42 4.39 -6.90
C SER A 97 13.31 5.11 -6.15
N LEU A 98 13.25 4.92 -4.83
CA LEU A 98 12.41 5.69 -3.91
C LEU A 98 13.28 6.68 -3.15
N VAL A 99 12.95 7.95 -3.28
CA VAL A 99 13.57 9.02 -2.49
C VAL A 99 12.74 9.22 -1.23
N TRP A 100 13.37 9.05 -0.09
CA TRP A 100 12.72 9.16 1.21
C TRP A 100 13.05 10.49 1.87
N PRO A 101 12.12 11.05 2.68
CA PRO A 101 12.41 12.27 3.45
C PRO A 101 13.54 12.01 4.45
N GLU A 102 14.34 13.03 4.70
CA GLU A 102 15.34 13.03 5.78
C GLU A 102 14.63 13.16 7.14
N GLY A 103 14.22 12.04 7.68
CA GLY A 103 13.51 11.96 8.95
C GLY A 103 11.98 12.17 8.82
N GLY A 104 11.22 11.48 9.65
CA GLY A 104 9.76 11.58 9.68
C GLY A 104 9.22 12.32 10.91
N GLY A 105 10.10 12.82 11.76
CA GLY A 105 9.72 13.45 13.03
C GLY A 105 9.23 12.46 14.09
N GLU A 106 9.17 12.93 15.31
CA GLU A 106 8.66 12.19 16.48
C GLU A 106 7.16 12.42 16.70
N THR A 107 6.45 12.95 15.71
CA THR A 107 5.01 13.23 15.80
C THR A 107 4.25 11.91 15.97
N PRO A 108 3.52 11.72 17.08
CA PRO A 108 2.77 10.52 17.32
C PRO A 108 1.52 10.49 16.44
N ILE A 109 1.24 9.33 15.86
CA ILE A 109 0.05 9.04 15.07
C ILE A 109 -0.58 7.73 15.55
N THR A 110 -1.90 7.64 15.48
CA THR A 110 -2.62 6.43 15.86
C THR A 110 -3.38 5.91 14.64
N LEU A 111 -3.06 4.70 14.21
CA LEU A 111 -3.65 4.10 13.01
C LEU A 111 -3.57 2.57 13.03
N ASP A 112 -4.35 1.90 12.17
CA ASP A 112 -4.12 0.49 11.87
C ASP A 112 -2.86 0.36 11.01
N THR A 113 -1.73 0.09 11.68
CA THR A 113 -0.40 0.04 11.05
C THR A 113 -0.34 -1.05 9.96
N LYS A 114 -1.01 -2.19 10.18
CA LYS A 114 -0.98 -3.32 9.23
C LYS A 114 -1.72 -2.96 7.95
N LEU A 115 -2.93 -2.43 8.08
CA LEU A 115 -3.76 -1.99 6.96
C LEU A 115 -3.08 -0.85 6.20
N THR A 116 -2.61 0.17 6.93
CA THR A 116 -1.97 1.35 6.34
C THR A 116 -0.70 0.99 5.57
N LEU A 117 0.20 0.18 6.16
CA LEU A 117 1.41 -0.26 5.48
C LEU A 117 1.13 -1.12 4.25
N GLN A 118 0.11 -1.98 4.31
CA GLN A 118 -0.27 -2.78 3.15
C GLN A 118 -0.79 -1.88 2.03
N ALA A 119 -1.68 -0.93 2.35
CA ALA A 119 -2.23 0.02 1.40
C ALA A 119 -1.13 0.91 0.77
N LEU A 120 -0.19 1.42 1.57
CA LEU A 120 0.93 2.24 1.09
C LEU A 120 1.87 1.44 0.17
N CYS A 121 2.23 0.21 0.55
CA CYS A 121 3.08 -0.64 -0.30
C CYS A 121 2.42 -0.94 -1.63
N ASP A 122 1.14 -1.27 -1.57
CA ASP A 122 0.34 -1.62 -2.72
C ASP A 122 0.19 -0.46 -3.70
N LEU A 123 -0.23 0.68 -3.15
CA LEU A 123 -0.34 1.92 -3.92
C LEU A 123 0.99 2.27 -4.59
N THR A 124 2.10 2.21 -3.83
CA THR A 124 3.44 2.51 -4.35
C THR A 124 3.81 1.59 -5.51
N LEU A 125 3.70 0.28 -5.35
CA LEU A 125 4.08 -0.68 -6.39
C LEU A 125 3.21 -0.55 -7.64
N ARG A 126 1.90 -0.47 -7.49
CA ARG A 126 0.96 -0.42 -8.63
C ARG A 126 1.00 0.91 -9.39
N THR A 127 1.37 2.00 -8.73
CA THR A 127 1.55 3.28 -9.40
C THR A 127 2.93 3.40 -10.04
N TRP A 128 3.94 2.76 -9.44
CA TRP A 128 5.32 2.77 -9.93
C TRP A 128 5.57 1.84 -11.11
N ASP A 129 4.93 0.66 -11.12
CA ASP A 129 5.03 -0.33 -12.22
C ASP A 129 4.70 0.27 -13.60
N ARG A 130 3.99 1.40 -13.62
CA ARG A 130 3.70 2.16 -14.85
C ARG A 130 4.87 3.00 -15.38
N HIS A 131 5.89 3.20 -14.55
CA HIS A 131 7.03 4.06 -14.85
C HIS A 131 8.36 3.39 -14.46
N PRO A 132 8.67 2.22 -15.06
CA PRO A 132 9.89 1.48 -14.72
C PRO A 132 11.12 2.35 -14.97
N GLY A 133 12.07 2.29 -14.03
CA GLY A 133 13.29 3.11 -14.08
C GLY A 133 13.14 4.55 -13.62
N SER A 134 11.93 4.99 -13.25
CA SER A 134 11.69 6.32 -12.70
C SER A 134 11.98 6.39 -11.21
N SER A 135 12.10 7.62 -10.68
CA SER A 135 12.19 7.89 -9.25
C SER A 135 10.87 8.40 -8.73
N LEU A 136 10.35 7.75 -7.69
CA LEU A 136 9.25 8.29 -6.88
C LEU A 136 9.83 8.98 -5.64
N GLU A 137 9.21 10.07 -5.22
CA GLU A 137 9.62 10.82 -4.03
C GLU A 137 8.54 10.69 -2.97
N VAL A 138 8.95 10.36 -1.75
CA VAL A 138 8.08 10.38 -0.57
C VAL A 138 8.39 11.62 0.22
N THR A 139 7.38 12.41 0.57
CA THR A 139 7.54 13.57 1.45
C THR A 139 6.54 13.54 2.59
N THR A 140 6.81 14.31 3.63
CA THR A 140 5.94 14.45 4.80
C THR A 140 5.69 15.91 5.09
N ARG A 141 4.43 16.23 5.39
CA ARG A 141 4.02 17.58 5.85
C ARG A 141 3.21 17.40 7.13
N ILE A 142 3.60 18.12 8.16
CA ILE A 142 2.92 18.06 9.46
C ILE A 142 2.20 19.39 9.67
N ALA A 143 0.89 19.33 9.83
CA ALA A 143 0.02 20.44 10.19
C ALA A 143 -0.56 20.19 11.61
N PRO A 144 -1.18 21.18 12.26
CA PRO A 144 -1.63 21.05 13.65
C PRO A 144 -2.56 19.87 13.93
N GLU A 145 -3.38 19.48 12.95
CA GLU A 145 -4.43 18.45 13.11
C GLU A 145 -4.22 17.23 12.22
N VAL A 146 -3.22 17.26 11.32
CA VAL A 146 -3.05 16.23 10.30
C VAL A 146 -1.61 16.08 9.87
N VAL A 147 -1.18 14.83 9.70
CA VAL A 147 0.04 14.49 8.98
C VAL A 147 -0.32 14.10 7.57
N MET A 148 0.38 14.63 6.60
CA MET A 148 0.24 14.29 5.19
C MET A 148 1.50 13.56 4.71
N LEU A 149 1.31 12.38 4.14
CA LEU A 149 2.35 11.62 3.43
C LEU A 149 2.06 11.74 1.94
N ASP A 150 2.97 12.33 1.21
CA ASP A 150 2.84 12.50 -0.24
C ASP A 150 3.74 11.51 -0.98
N LEU A 151 3.17 10.80 -1.94
CA LEU A 151 3.88 10.02 -2.94
C LEU A 151 3.86 10.82 -4.25
N ILE A 152 5.01 11.36 -4.62
CA ILE A 152 5.16 12.29 -5.74
C ILE A 152 5.73 11.54 -6.94
N HIS A 153 4.98 11.53 -8.03
CA HIS A 153 5.39 10.90 -9.28
C HIS A 153 6.36 11.80 -10.08
N PRO A 154 7.22 11.22 -10.94
CA PRO A 154 8.08 12.01 -11.79
C PRO A 154 7.28 12.92 -12.73
N PRO A 155 7.87 14.01 -13.21
CA PRO A 155 7.25 14.85 -14.23
C PRO A 155 6.84 14.02 -15.46
N GLN A 156 5.74 14.38 -16.10
CA GLN A 156 5.17 13.69 -17.27
C GLN A 156 4.69 12.23 -17.00
N ALA A 157 4.64 11.82 -15.75
CA ALA A 157 4.00 10.55 -15.39
C ALA A 157 2.54 10.54 -15.85
N LEU A 158 2.07 9.38 -16.31
CA LEU A 158 0.64 9.20 -16.58
C LEU A 158 -0.14 9.37 -15.28
N GLN A 159 -1.37 9.90 -15.40
CA GLN A 159 -2.28 9.95 -14.27
C GLN A 159 -2.34 8.60 -13.55
N PRO A 160 -2.19 8.55 -12.23
CA PRO A 160 -2.46 7.34 -11.47
C PRO A 160 -3.87 6.81 -11.78
N ARG A 161 -4.02 5.50 -11.77
CA ARG A 161 -5.34 4.89 -12.00
C ARG A 161 -6.31 5.36 -10.93
N THR A 162 -7.35 6.07 -11.35
CA THR A 162 -8.37 6.63 -10.45
C THR A 162 -9.05 5.52 -9.65
N ASP A 163 -9.38 4.40 -10.32
CA ASP A 163 -9.98 3.22 -9.68
C ASP A 163 -9.12 2.67 -8.54
N LEU A 164 -7.79 2.58 -8.73
CA LEU A 164 -6.87 2.12 -7.70
C LEU A 164 -6.83 3.06 -6.49
N VAL A 165 -6.77 4.37 -6.74
CA VAL A 165 -6.75 5.37 -5.67
C VAL A 165 -8.07 5.36 -4.91
N GLU A 166 -9.21 5.27 -5.61
CA GLU A 166 -10.54 5.21 -5.01
C GLU A 166 -10.75 3.94 -4.18
N GLU A 167 -10.35 2.76 -4.69
CA GLU A 167 -10.41 1.50 -3.95
C GLU A 167 -9.57 1.57 -2.66
N THR A 168 -8.35 2.12 -2.76
CA THR A 168 -7.46 2.27 -1.61
C THR A 168 -8.01 3.31 -0.62
N ALA A 169 -8.57 4.41 -1.11
CA ALA A 169 -9.19 5.45 -0.30
C ALA A 169 -10.38 4.89 0.49
N ALA A 170 -11.26 4.12 -0.15
CA ALA A 170 -12.39 3.48 0.50
C ALA A 170 -11.94 2.52 1.63
N LEU A 171 -10.86 1.77 1.40
CA LEU A 171 -10.29 0.88 2.40
C LEU A 171 -9.74 1.63 3.62
N LEU A 172 -9.03 2.74 3.40
CA LEU A 172 -8.40 3.53 4.45
C LEU A 172 -9.41 4.40 5.22
N ALA A 173 -10.50 4.81 4.57
CA ALA A 173 -11.54 5.62 5.18
C ALA A 173 -12.22 4.93 6.37
N GLU A 174 -12.33 3.59 6.36
CA GLU A 174 -12.84 2.81 7.50
C GLU A 174 -11.97 2.98 8.77
N SER A 175 -10.70 3.36 8.60
CA SER A 175 -9.74 3.65 9.67
C SER A 175 -9.57 5.16 9.94
N GLY A 176 -10.45 6.00 9.40
CA GLY A 176 -10.39 7.46 9.56
C GLY A 176 -9.29 8.15 8.74
N LEU A 177 -8.63 7.45 7.84
CA LEU A 177 -7.59 7.99 6.97
C LEU A 177 -8.20 8.47 5.65
N GLN A 178 -7.63 9.52 5.07
CA GLN A 178 -8.08 10.06 3.78
C GLN A 178 -6.97 9.94 2.74
N LEU A 179 -7.33 9.48 1.55
CA LEU A 179 -6.42 9.37 0.42
C LEU A 179 -7.00 10.11 -0.78
N HIS A 180 -6.19 10.92 -1.44
CA HIS A 180 -6.57 11.57 -2.69
C HIS A 180 -5.37 11.72 -3.62
N SER A 181 -5.62 11.95 -4.90
CA SER A 181 -4.60 12.25 -5.89
C SER A 181 -4.94 13.55 -6.63
N ALA A 182 -3.92 14.36 -6.88
CA ALA A 182 -4.05 15.62 -7.60
C ALA A 182 -2.74 15.93 -8.32
N LEU A 183 -2.80 16.86 -9.28
CA LEU A 183 -1.59 17.51 -9.79
C LEU A 183 -1.04 18.44 -8.71
N ASP A 184 0.28 18.55 -8.65
CA ASP A 184 0.96 19.53 -7.83
C ASP A 184 0.61 20.97 -8.30
N PRO A 185 0.93 22.01 -7.52
CA PRO A 185 0.63 23.39 -7.90
C PRO A 185 1.27 23.84 -9.22
N SER A 186 2.33 23.19 -9.69
CA SER A 186 2.94 23.46 -11.01
C SER A 186 2.15 22.84 -12.17
N GLY A 187 1.30 21.86 -11.89
CA GLY A 187 0.57 21.07 -12.87
C GLY A 187 1.43 20.04 -13.60
N GLU A 188 2.64 19.77 -13.12
CA GLU A 188 3.62 18.90 -13.80
C GLU A 188 3.72 17.50 -13.21
N ARG A 189 3.38 17.35 -11.92
CA ARG A 189 3.61 16.10 -11.16
C ARG A 189 2.32 15.62 -10.51
N TRP A 190 2.02 14.35 -10.64
CA TRP A 190 0.96 13.71 -9.87
C TRP A 190 1.43 13.45 -8.44
N VAL A 191 0.59 13.81 -7.48
CA VAL A 191 0.82 13.60 -6.05
C VAL A 191 -0.33 12.79 -5.49
N ILE A 192 -0.02 11.70 -4.80
CA ILE A 192 -0.98 10.93 -4.02
C ILE A 192 -0.71 11.25 -2.56
N THR A 193 -1.69 11.82 -1.88
CA THR A 193 -1.58 12.26 -0.48
C THR A 193 -2.40 11.37 0.42
N LEU A 194 -1.78 10.78 1.42
CA LEU A 194 -2.43 10.15 2.56
C LEU A 194 -2.46 11.14 3.73
N SER A 195 -3.66 11.48 4.19
CA SER A 195 -3.88 12.34 5.35
C SER A 195 -4.22 11.49 6.58
N ILE A 196 -3.44 11.65 7.62
CA ILE A 196 -3.56 10.93 8.90
C ILE A 196 -3.95 11.96 9.96
N PRO A 197 -5.15 11.93 10.52
CA PRO A 197 -5.54 12.85 11.57
C PRO A 197 -4.67 12.63 12.81
N LEU A 198 -4.20 13.72 13.41
CA LEU A 198 -3.57 13.68 14.70
C LEU A 198 -4.65 13.51 15.78
N SER A 199 -4.51 12.50 16.62
CA SER A 199 -5.37 12.37 17.79
C SER A 199 -5.11 13.59 18.68
N THR A 200 -6.09 14.46 18.80
CA THR A 200 -6.11 15.44 19.89
C THR A 200 -6.19 14.64 21.18
N THR A 201 -5.05 14.38 21.80
CA THR A 201 -5.03 13.96 23.18
C THR A 201 -5.57 15.15 23.95
N GLU A 202 -6.87 15.15 24.29
CA GLU A 202 -7.38 15.98 25.38
C GLU A 202 -6.56 15.54 26.60
N LEU A 203 -5.53 16.34 26.90
CA LEU A 203 -4.92 16.37 28.23
C LEU A 203 -6.04 16.82 29.16
N THR A 204 -6.87 15.89 29.60
CA THR A 204 -7.71 16.09 30.78
C THR A 204 -6.76 16.44 31.90
N GLU A 205 -6.70 17.74 32.21
CA GLU A 205 -6.16 18.28 33.43
C GLU A 205 -7.01 17.82 34.64
N GLU A 206 -7.07 16.54 34.88
CA GLU A 206 -7.60 15.94 36.08
C GLU A 206 -6.50 15.25 36.84
N THR A 207 -5.59 16.03 37.41
CA THR A 207 -4.88 15.66 38.66
C THR A 207 -4.15 16.87 39.20
N ARG A 208 -4.89 17.87 39.67
CA ARG A 208 -4.45 18.81 40.68
C ARG A 208 -5.62 19.17 41.58
N ALA A 209 -5.90 18.35 42.53
CA ALA A 209 -6.60 18.70 43.77
C ALA A 209 -5.95 17.93 44.92
#